data_bec8952f7f158a2eafade546fd1ea008
#
_entry.id   bec8952f7f158a2eafade546fd1ea008
#
_cell.length_a   1.000
_cell.length_b   1.000
_cell.length_c   1.000
_cell.angle_alpha   90.00
_cell.angle_beta   90.00
_cell.angle_gamma   90.00
#
_symmetry.space_group_name_H-M   'P 1'
#
loop_
_entity.id
_entity.type
_entity.pdbx_description
1 polymer ?
#
loop_
_entity_poly.entity_id
_entity_poly.type
_entity_poly.pdbx_seq_one_letter_code
_entity_poly.pdbx_strand_id
1 'polypeptide(L)' 'MINLYDTHKRHLGTITEAQLQFLIDSMEEESTTDQDYYIEPATLDYLEARGASEELVEQLRGYLGDHDGLTIRWERS' A
#
# COMPACT_ATOMS: atom_id res chain seq x y z
N MET A 1 14.80 -1.18 0.70
CA MET A 1 13.51 -0.92 1.37
C MET A 1 12.68 0.05 0.55
N ILE A 2 11.38 -0.13 0.61
CA ILE A 2 10.46 0.76 -0.06
C ILE A 2 9.87 1.71 0.96
N ASN A 3 10.00 3.00 0.74
CA ASN A 3 9.45 4.02 1.62
C ASN A 3 8.05 4.39 1.16
N LEU A 4 7.13 4.52 2.11
CA LEU A 4 5.75 4.89 1.84
C LEU A 4 5.49 6.30 2.36
N TYR A 5 4.79 7.09 1.55
CA TYR A 5 4.48 8.48 1.86
C TYR A 5 2.99 8.75 1.63
N ASP A 6 2.44 9.71 2.34
CA ASP A 6 1.08 10.15 2.11
C ASP A 6 1.06 11.29 1.05
N THR A 7 -0.12 11.86 0.79
CA THR A 7 -0.26 12.93 -0.19
C THR A 7 0.44 14.22 0.22
N HIS A 8 0.77 14.36 1.49
CA HIS A 8 1.50 15.51 2.03
C HIS A 8 3.00 15.24 2.13
N LYS A 9 3.46 14.16 1.51
CA LYS A 9 4.87 13.74 1.51
C LYS A 9 5.40 13.37 2.90
N ARG A 10 4.51 13.00 3.80
CA ARG A 10 4.91 12.52 5.12
C ARG A 10 5.28 11.05 5.04
N HIS A 11 6.40 10.70 5.62
CA HIS A 11 6.85 9.31 5.64
C HIS A 11 5.95 8.48 6.55
N LEU A 12 5.30 7.46 5.97
CA LEU A 12 4.41 6.59 6.72
C LEU A 12 5.14 5.39 7.32
N GLY A 13 6.04 4.81 6.57
CA GLY A 13 6.77 3.64 6.99
C GLY A 13 7.48 2.99 5.81
N THR A 14 7.91 1.75 5.98
CA THR A 14 8.60 1.02 4.93
C THR A 14 7.99 -0.36 4.73
N ILE A 15 8.14 -0.87 3.51
CA ILE A 15 7.77 -2.25 3.18
C ILE A 15 8.92 -2.87 2.41
N THR A 16 8.88 -4.19 2.25
CA THR A 16 9.91 -4.91 1.50
C THR A 16 9.59 -4.90 0.02
N GLU A 17 10.60 -5.23 -0.80
CA GLU A 17 10.38 -5.38 -2.23
C GLU A 17 9.34 -6.45 -2.54
N ALA A 18 9.34 -7.54 -1.78
CA ALA A 18 8.36 -8.62 -1.96
C ALA A 18 6.94 -8.12 -1.67
N GLN A 19 6.78 -7.30 -0.63
CA GLN A 19 5.50 -6.72 -0.30
C GLN A 19 5.03 -5.75 -1.39
N LEU A 20 5.93 -4.95 -1.91
CA LEU A 20 5.62 -4.04 -3.01
C LEU A 20 5.18 -4.83 -4.25
N GLN A 21 5.92 -5.90 -4.59
CA GLN A 21 5.57 -6.73 -5.73
C GLN A 21 4.19 -7.34 -5.56
N PHE A 22 3.87 -7.77 -4.35
CA PHE A 22 2.53 -8.29 -4.05
C PHE A 22 1.46 -7.25 -4.32
N LEU A 23 1.68 -6.00 -3.90
CA LEU A 23 0.72 -4.93 -4.13
C LEU A 23 0.55 -4.65 -5.63
N ILE A 24 1.64 -4.60 -6.37
CA ILE A 24 1.60 -4.39 -7.82
C ILE A 24 0.78 -5.48 -8.49
N ASP A 25 1.08 -6.73 -8.16
CA ASP A 25 0.39 -7.88 -8.75
C ASP A 25 -1.10 -7.91 -8.37
N SER A 26 -1.42 -7.56 -7.14
CA SER A 26 -2.79 -7.61 -6.64
C SER A 26 -3.66 -6.49 -7.20
N MET A 27 -3.08 -5.31 -7.34
CA MET A 27 -3.82 -4.14 -7.83
C MET A 27 -3.95 -4.13 -9.35
N GLU A 28 -3.17 -4.96 -10.04
CA GLU A 28 -3.19 -5.07 -11.51
C GLU A 28 -3.10 -3.71 -12.19
N GLU A 29 -2.19 -2.87 -11.69
CA GLU A 29 -2.03 -1.54 -12.24
C GLU A 29 -1.62 -1.60 -13.71
N GLU A 30 -2.38 -0.92 -14.54
CA GLU A 30 -2.11 -0.87 -15.98
C GLU A 30 -0.89 -0.03 -16.28
N SER A 31 -0.59 0.92 -15.41
CA SER A 31 0.57 1.79 -15.58
C SER A 31 1.62 1.47 -14.54
N THR A 32 2.79 1.06 -15.00
CA THR A 32 3.93 0.80 -14.12
C THR A 32 4.66 2.09 -13.77
N THR A 33 4.23 3.21 -14.33
CA THR A 33 4.85 4.51 -14.06
C THR A 33 4.22 5.20 -12.86
N ASP A 34 3.00 4.82 -12.50
CA ASP A 34 2.33 5.40 -11.34
C ASP A 34 2.85 4.75 -10.06
N GLN A 35 3.27 5.59 -9.14
CA GLN A 35 3.79 5.14 -7.85
C GLN A 35 2.80 5.39 -6.73
N ASP A 36 1.56 5.72 -7.08
CA ASP A 36 0.51 6.02 -6.12
C ASP A 36 -0.52 4.90 -6.09
N TYR A 37 -0.93 4.51 -4.89
CA TYR A 37 -1.98 3.53 -4.69
C TYR A 37 -3.05 4.12 -3.80
N TYR A 38 -4.30 4.00 -4.22
CA TYR A 38 -5.42 4.41 -3.39
C TYR A 38 -5.89 3.21 -2.59
N ILE A 39 -5.85 3.33 -1.26
CA ILE A 39 -6.17 2.26 -0.32
C ILE A 39 -7.48 2.59 0.39
N GLU A 40 -8.40 1.65 0.37
CA GLU A 40 -9.67 1.74 1.09
C GLU A 40 -9.82 0.50 1.98
N PRO A 41 -10.75 0.51 2.95
CA PRO A 41 -10.98 -0.70 3.75
C PRO A 41 -11.29 -1.92 2.90
N ALA A 42 -12.08 -1.76 1.84
CA ALA A 42 -12.38 -2.84 0.90
C ALA A 42 -11.13 -3.35 0.20
N THR A 43 -10.18 -2.45 -0.10
CA THR A 43 -8.91 -2.82 -0.71
C THR A 43 -8.13 -3.74 0.21
N LEU A 44 -8.12 -3.44 1.50
CA LEU A 44 -7.42 -4.27 2.48
C LEU A 44 -8.03 -5.66 2.58
N ASP A 45 -9.36 -5.75 2.54
CA ASP A 45 -10.05 -7.03 2.53
C ASP A 45 -9.71 -7.83 1.29
N TYR A 46 -9.62 -7.17 0.14
CA TYR A 46 -9.24 -7.79 -1.11
C TYR A 46 -7.82 -8.35 -1.05
N LEU A 47 -6.88 -7.56 -0.52
CA LEU A 47 -5.49 -8.00 -0.39
C LEU A 47 -5.39 -9.20 0.54
N GLU A 48 -6.14 -9.18 1.64
CA GLU A 48 -6.17 -10.27 2.59
C GLU A 48 -6.68 -11.55 1.93
N ALA A 49 -7.74 -11.43 1.13
CA ALA A 49 -8.31 -12.55 0.40
C ALA A 49 -7.33 -13.13 -0.62
N ARG A 50 -6.42 -12.33 -1.15
CA ARG A 50 -5.40 -12.79 -2.09
C ARG A 50 -4.19 -13.40 -1.40
N GLY A 51 -4.15 -13.37 -0.08
CA GLY A 51 -3.07 -13.99 0.67
C GLY A 51 -2.02 -13.03 1.19
N ALA A 52 -2.35 -11.74 1.32
CA ALA A 52 -1.44 -10.78 1.90
C ALA A 52 -1.09 -11.19 3.32
N SER A 53 0.15 -10.89 3.74
CA SER A 53 0.54 -11.16 5.11
C SER A 53 -0.25 -10.26 6.06
N GLU A 54 -0.57 -10.77 7.24
CA GLU A 54 -1.27 -9.98 8.25
C GLU A 54 -0.48 -8.72 8.59
N GLU A 55 0.83 -8.85 8.62
CA GLU A 55 1.71 -7.73 8.92
C GLU A 55 1.52 -6.58 7.95
N LEU A 56 1.46 -6.89 6.65
CA LEU A 56 1.25 -5.87 5.64
C LEU A 56 -0.14 -5.25 5.76
N VAL A 57 -1.17 -6.08 5.92
CA VAL A 57 -2.54 -5.61 6.03
C VAL A 57 -2.71 -4.70 7.25
N GLU A 58 -2.17 -5.11 8.40
CA GLU A 58 -2.25 -4.30 9.62
C GLU A 58 -1.50 -2.99 9.49
N GLN A 59 -0.35 -3.02 8.82
CA GLN A 59 0.44 -1.82 8.58
C GLN A 59 -0.35 -0.81 7.76
N LEU A 60 -0.95 -1.25 6.66
CA LEU A 60 -1.76 -0.40 5.81
C LEU A 60 -3.01 0.09 6.53
N ARG A 61 -3.64 -0.78 7.31
CA ARG A 61 -4.82 -0.41 8.09
C ARG A 61 -4.49 0.66 9.12
N GLY A 62 -3.30 0.57 9.71
CA GLY A 62 -2.83 1.59 10.65
C GLY A 62 -2.67 2.95 9.98
N TYR A 63 -2.15 2.97 8.75
CA TYR A 63 -2.02 4.23 8.01
C TYR A 63 -3.38 4.80 7.65
N LEU A 64 -4.32 3.93 7.28
CA LEU A 64 -5.66 4.35 6.90
C LEU A 64 -6.41 4.97 8.09
N GLY A 65 -6.27 4.38 9.26
CA GLY A 65 -6.91 4.89 10.48
C GLY A 65 -8.42 5.00 10.31
N ASP A 66 -8.95 6.18 10.60
CA ASP A 66 -10.38 6.46 10.50
C ASP A 66 -10.77 7.05 9.13
N HIS A 67 -9.82 7.14 8.21
CA HIS A 67 -10.09 7.68 6.89
C HIS A 67 -10.84 6.66 6.03
N ASP A 68 -11.70 7.15 5.16
CA ASP A 68 -12.42 6.30 4.21
C ASP A 68 -11.52 5.79 3.10
N GLY A 69 -10.41 6.46 2.87
CA GLY A 69 -9.43 6.06 1.89
C GLY A 69 -8.17 6.90 2.04
N LEU A 70 -7.08 6.39 1.50
CA LEU A 70 -5.78 7.05 1.60
C LEU A 70 -4.97 6.74 0.36
N THR A 71 -4.38 7.78 -0.24
CA THR A 71 -3.44 7.60 -1.35
C THR A 71 -2.04 7.46 -0.76
N ILE A 72 -1.38 6.37 -1.10
CA ILE A 72 -0.02 6.08 -0.64
C ILE A 72 0.91 6.11 -1.84
N ARG A 73 2.01 6.86 -1.70
CA ARG A 73 3.05 6.90 -2.72
C ARG A 73 4.25 6.09 -2.24
N TRP A 74 4.80 5.25 -3.11
CA TRP A 74 5.98 4.47 -2.76
C TRP A 74 7.21 4.97 -3.50
N GLU A 75 8.35 4.88 -2.84
CA GLU A 75 9.64 5.23 -3.44
C GLU A 75 10.72 4.27 -2.96
N ARG A 76 11.61 3.88 -3.86
CA ARG A 76 12.77 3.08 -3.49
C ARG A 76 13.86 3.98 -2.95
N SER A 77 14.46 3.53 -1.87
CA SER A 77 15.61 4.24 -1.30
C SER A 77 16.90 3.52 -1.63
#